data_b2df76a17a63040838e39cda536afd07
#
_entry.id   b2df76a17a63040838e39cda536afd07
#
_cell.length_a   1.000
_cell.length_b   1.000
_cell.length_c   1.000
_cell.angle_alpha   90.00
_cell.angle_beta   90.00
_cell.angle_gamma   90.00
#
_symmetry.space_group_name_H-M   'P 1'
#
loop_
_entity.id
_entity.type
_entity.pdbx_description
1 polymer ?
#
loop_
_entity_poly.entity_id
_entity_poly.type
_entity_poly.pdbx_seq_one_letter_code
_entity_poly.pdbx_strand_id
1 'polypeptide(L)'
;MKRTLLYLLLLPALLSGTCLLAAGPAGNAGHGAKPCLRRLTCEGLTDPLAIDTATPRFGWQLRSGRRGDAQRSYRIEVASDSLRLLAGDADLWDSGWVRSKRSVGVAYEGLPLTARTQCWWRVTARTEKGNRKAVSPVARFGIGLTDPASVSGEFIGCPESGATAVLLRRAFTLPACGDEALLHVNSLGYHEIWVNGRKVGDACLAPALSQLDKRSLWVTYDVRPYLLEGDNELVIWLGQGWYKRGTFGRWQPDEPYTEPLVRAQLDIGTANTWQTACRTDTAWRAALSGYRDTGSWNALDFGGEEIDARRNPRSMSPSDLDALAWQPVITARKPGHRATPQMVEPDRIQERLTARVLDEAAPGVWRIDFGKVVTGWLEAHFSGLPNGARVEIEYSDETDGDGNLIDQRQRDTYIARGDGRERFCNKFNHHAFRYAEVRGLAQRPRREDFRALAIGPKRRSLRRIAT
;
A
#
# COMPACT_ATOMS: atom_id res chain seq x y z
N MET A 1 -48.04 -0.36 -32.28
CA MET A 1 -48.10 -0.39 -30.80
C MET A 1 -46.74 -0.90 -30.32
N LYS A 2 -45.84 0.03 -29.98
CA LYS A 2 -44.51 -0.28 -29.44
C LYS A 2 -44.55 -0.05 -27.91
N ARG A 3 -44.35 -1.10 -27.14
CA ARG A 3 -44.15 -1.01 -25.68
C ARG A 3 -42.66 -0.87 -25.42
N THR A 4 -42.23 0.31 -24.97
CA THR A 4 -40.91 0.60 -24.50
C THR A 4 -40.82 0.15 -23.04
N LEU A 5 -39.98 -0.84 -22.75
CA LEU A 5 -39.67 -1.27 -21.37
C LEU A 5 -38.56 -0.40 -20.84
N LEU A 6 -38.91 0.38 -19.81
CA LEU A 6 -37.97 1.25 -19.05
C LEU A 6 -37.33 0.38 -17.98
N TYR A 7 -36.06 0.02 -18.13
CA TYR A 7 -35.25 -0.59 -17.08
C TYR A 7 -34.74 0.51 -16.14
N LEU A 8 -35.33 0.55 -14.95
CA LEU A 8 -34.78 1.31 -13.84
C LEU A 8 -33.53 0.60 -13.31
N LEU A 9 -32.35 1.14 -13.60
CA LEU A 9 -31.09 0.77 -12.95
C LEU A 9 -31.11 1.28 -11.51
N LEU A 10 -31.42 0.40 -10.57
CA LEU A 10 -31.13 0.61 -9.14
C LEU A 10 -29.64 0.34 -8.92
N LEU A 11 -28.84 1.40 -8.86
CA LEU A 11 -27.50 1.35 -8.25
C LEU A 11 -27.67 1.01 -6.77
N PRO A 12 -26.99 -0.02 -6.24
CA PRO A 12 -26.83 -0.14 -4.81
C PRO A 12 -25.83 0.94 -4.33
N ALA A 13 -26.35 1.96 -3.69
CA ALA A 13 -25.54 2.89 -2.91
C ALA A 13 -24.87 2.08 -1.79
N LEU A 14 -23.59 1.80 -1.93
CA LEU A 14 -22.71 1.36 -0.85
C LEU A 14 -22.69 2.48 0.21
N LEU A 15 -23.59 2.36 1.18
CA LEU A 15 -23.54 3.10 2.43
C LEU A 15 -22.30 2.59 3.22
N SER A 16 -21.12 3.07 2.82
CA SER A 16 -19.98 3.15 3.74
C SER A 16 -20.38 4.14 4.82
N GLY A 17 -20.94 3.61 5.91
CA GLY A 17 -21.23 4.36 7.13
C GLY A 17 -19.95 4.88 7.76
N THR A 18 -19.28 5.83 7.11
CA THR A 18 -18.30 6.69 7.74
C THR A 18 -19.10 7.55 8.73
N CYS A 19 -19.01 7.18 10.00
CA CYS A 19 -19.37 8.08 11.09
C CYS A 19 -18.40 9.28 11.02
N LEU A 20 -18.69 10.24 10.15
CA LEU A 20 -18.05 11.55 10.12
C LEU A 20 -18.46 12.26 11.42
N LEU A 21 -17.67 12.05 12.47
CA LEU A 21 -17.68 12.97 13.59
C LEU A 21 -16.80 14.16 13.23
N ALA A 22 -17.44 15.25 12.85
CA ALA A 22 -16.82 16.56 12.83
C ALA A 22 -15.97 16.75 14.11
N ALA A 23 -14.72 17.16 13.93
CA ALA A 23 -13.83 17.54 15.02
C ALA A 23 -14.32 18.90 15.58
N GLY A 24 -15.31 18.85 16.46
CA GLY A 24 -15.63 19.95 17.34
C GLY A 24 -14.69 19.98 18.55
N PRO A 25 -14.49 21.14 19.22
CA PRO A 25 -13.61 21.26 20.38
C PRO A 25 -14.06 20.32 21.50
N ALA A 26 -13.13 19.94 22.38
CA ALA A 26 -13.33 18.98 23.45
C ALA A 26 -14.42 19.44 24.43
N GLY A 27 -15.67 19.22 24.03
CA GLY A 27 -16.82 19.33 24.89
C GLY A 27 -16.97 18.06 25.71
N ASN A 28 -17.25 18.20 27.02
CA ASN A 28 -17.59 17.14 27.96
C ASN A 28 -18.44 16.05 27.29
N ALA A 29 -17.93 14.81 27.28
CA ALA A 29 -18.70 13.65 26.86
C ALA A 29 -19.97 13.57 27.74
N GLY A 30 -21.09 13.99 27.21
CA GLY A 30 -22.37 14.03 27.91
C GLY A 30 -22.67 12.68 28.58
N HIS A 31 -23.10 12.72 29.81
CA HIS A 31 -23.59 11.59 30.59
C HIS A 31 -24.75 10.93 29.82
N GLY A 32 -24.47 9.89 29.02
CA GLY A 32 -25.54 9.18 28.29
C GLY A 32 -25.18 8.59 26.94
N ALA A 33 -24.02 8.89 26.36
CA ALA A 33 -23.66 8.36 25.06
C ALA A 33 -23.74 6.81 25.03
N LYS A 34 -24.35 6.25 23.97
CA LYS A 34 -24.46 4.80 23.79
C LYS A 34 -23.04 4.17 23.68
N PRO A 35 -22.83 2.98 24.30
CA PRO A 35 -21.56 2.28 24.12
C PRO A 35 -21.37 1.92 22.64
N CYS A 36 -20.15 2.01 22.14
CA CYS A 36 -19.80 1.59 20.78
C CYS A 36 -18.52 0.79 20.78
N LEU A 37 -18.39 -0.10 19.79
CA LEU A 37 -17.18 -0.90 19.52
C LEU A 37 -16.46 -0.30 18.30
N ARG A 38 -15.15 -0.21 18.40
CA ARG A 38 -14.30 0.39 17.37
C ARG A 38 -12.94 -0.26 17.33
N ARG A 39 -12.13 0.08 16.30
CA ARG A 39 -10.78 -0.45 16.11
C ARG A 39 -10.77 -1.98 16.13
N LEU A 40 -11.64 -2.55 15.31
CA LEU A 40 -11.65 -3.99 15.11
C LEU A 40 -10.35 -4.38 14.42
N THR A 41 -9.74 -5.45 14.90
CA THR A 41 -8.49 -5.98 14.33
C THR A 41 -8.54 -7.50 14.27
N CYS A 42 -7.93 -8.05 13.22
CA CYS A 42 -7.61 -9.45 13.08
C CYS A 42 -6.08 -9.56 12.97
N GLU A 43 -5.44 -10.34 13.85
CA GLU A 43 -3.97 -10.39 13.99
C GLU A 43 -3.30 -9.01 14.17
N GLY A 44 -4.00 -8.08 14.83
CA GLY A 44 -3.54 -6.70 15.00
C GLY A 44 -3.73 -5.78 13.80
N LEU A 45 -4.12 -6.29 12.63
CA LEU A 45 -4.34 -5.56 11.37
C LEU A 45 -5.81 -5.16 11.21
N THR A 46 -6.06 -4.09 10.45
CA THR A 46 -7.41 -3.64 10.10
C THR A 46 -7.79 -4.20 8.73
N ASP A 47 -8.87 -4.98 8.69
CA ASP A 47 -9.42 -5.60 7.48
C ASP A 47 -8.35 -6.27 6.57
N PRO A 48 -7.46 -7.12 7.12
CA PRO A 48 -6.39 -7.74 6.33
C PRO A 48 -6.96 -8.68 5.27
N LEU A 49 -6.55 -8.52 4.01
CA LEU A 49 -6.95 -9.40 2.89
C LEU A 49 -6.27 -10.77 2.94
N ALA A 50 -5.14 -10.88 3.67
CA ALA A 50 -4.36 -12.11 3.77
C ALA A 50 -3.58 -12.12 5.08
N ILE A 51 -3.80 -13.13 5.92
CA ILE A 51 -3.03 -13.40 7.12
C ILE A 51 -2.35 -14.78 7.01
N ASP A 52 -1.37 -15.04 7.86
CA ASP A 52 -0.53 -16.24 7.80
C ASP A 52 -0.99 -17.39 8.74
N THR A 53 -2.17 -17.26 9.32
CA THR A 53 -2.72 -18.27 10.27
C THR A 53 -4.17 -18.60 9.97
N ALA A 54 -4.53 -19.88 10.10
CA ALA A 54 -5.90 -20.35 9.98
C ALA A 54 -6.72 -20.19 11.28
N THR A 55 -6.06 -19.83 12.39
CA THR A 55 -6.69 -19.58 13.70
C THR A 55 -6.39 -18.17 14.19
N PRO A 56 -6.97 -17.14 13.53
CA PRO A 56 -6.65 -15.76 13.82
C PRO A 56 -7.14 -15.31 15.20
N ARG A 57 -6.55 -14.22 15.69
CA ARG A 57 -6.93 -13.57 16.95
C ARG A 57 -7.58 -12.24 16.68
N PHE A 58 -8.72 -12.01 17.30
CA PHE A 58 -9.50 -10.78 17.18
C PHE A 58 -9.20 -9.78 18.29
N GLY A 59 -9.36 -8.49 17.95
CA GLY A 59 -9.27 -7.42 18.91
C GLY A 59 -10.27 -6.31 18.61
N TRP A 60 -10.71 -5.61 19.66
CA TRP A 60 -11.60 -4.44 19.55
C TRP A 60 -11.47 -3.53 20.76
N GLN A 61 -12.03 -2.32 20.67
CA GLN A 61 -12.10 -1.37 21.76
C GLN A 61 -13.53 -1.00 22.06
N LEU A 62 -13.93 -1.10 23.34
CA LEU A 62 -15.18 -0.57 23.84
C LEU A 62 -14.98 0.91 24.22
N ARG A 63 -15.88 1.79 23.75
CA ARG A 63 -16.02 3.17 24.23
C ARG A 63 -17.39 3.29 24.88
N SER A 64 -17.44 3.76 26.13
CA SER A 64 -18.66 4.08 26.87
C SER A 64 -18.64 5.54 27.32
N GLY A 65 -19.79 6.20 27.31
CA GLY A 65 -19.96 7.52 27.91
C GLY A 65 -20.07 7.51 29.43
N ARG A 66 -20.04 6.33 30.07
CA ARG A 66 -20.08 6.19 31.51
C ARG A 66 -18.69 5.94 32.07
N ARG A 67 -18.27 6.77 33.02
CA ARG A 67 -16.98 6.60 33.71
C ARG A 67 -16.91 5.24 34.42
N GLY A 68 -15.78 4.52 34.25
CA GLY A 68 -15.56 3.23 34.92
C GLY A 68 -16.46 2.10 34.39
N ASP A 69 -17.06 2.24 33.20
CA ASP A 69 -17.77 1.16 32.55
C ASP A 69 -16.81 0.26 31.79
N ALA A 70 -17.04 -1.03 31.81
CA ALA A 70 -16.21 -2.04 31.18
C ALA A 70 -17.06 -3.07 30.45
N GLN A 71 -16.44 -3.88 29.62
CA GLN A 71 -17.05 -5.04 29.01
C GLN A 71 -17.33 -6.11 30.08
N ARG A 72 -18.54 -6.65 30.05
CA ARG A 72 -18.97 -7.79 30.88
C ARG A 72 -18.91 -9.09 30.11
N SER A 73 -19.39 -9.05 28.85
CA SER A 73 -19.43 -10.21 27.96
C SER A 73 -19.36 -9.78 26.51
N TYR A 74 -19.01 -10.71 25.64
CA TYR A 74 -19.01 -10.52 24.20
C TYR A 74 -19.59 -11.75 23.47
N ARG A 75 -19.94 -11.57 22.19
CA ARG A 75 -20.25 -12.60 21.20
C ARG A 75 -19.57 -12.20 19.90
N ILE A 76 -18.82 -13.10 19.31
CA ILE A 76 -18.20 -12.96 17.99
C ILE A 76 -18.99 -13.81 17.00
N GLU A 77 -19.28 -13.24 15.85
CA GLU A 77 -19.95 -13.90 14.75
C GLU A 77 -19.08 -13.75 13.50
N VAL A 78 -18.79 -14.86 12.81
CA VAL A 78 -17.97 -14.93 11.58
C VAL A 78 -18.74 -15.67 10.50
N ALA A 79 -18.77 -15.09 9.30
CA ALA A 79 -19.45 -15.69 8.15
C ALA A 79 -18.57 -15.65 6.88
N SER A 80 -18.90 -16.52 5.95
CA SER A 80 -18.26 -16.60 4.63
C SER A 80 -18.68 -15.46 3.68
N ASP A 81 -19.71 -14.69 4.05
CA ASP A 81 -20.24 -13.57 3.28
C ASP A 81 -20.82 -12.49 4.21
N SER A 82 -20.74 -11.24 3.78
CA SER A 82 -21.23 -10.11 4.58
C SER A 82 -22.75 -10.06 4.72
N LEU A 83 -23.49 -10.47 3.69
CA LEU A 83 -24.96 -10.48 3.72
C LEU A 83 -25.48 -11.59 4.65
N ARG A 84 -24.83 -12.77 4.63
CA ARG A 84 -25.11 -13.85 5.59
C ARG A 84 -24.92 -13.36 7.02
N LEU A 85 -23.78 -12.72 7.30
CA LEU A 85 -23.50 -12.16 8.62
C LEU A 85 -24.55 -11.14 9.07
N LEU A 86 -24.99 -10.25 8.17
CA LEU A 86 -26.03 -9.26 8.44
C LEU A 86 -27.40 -9.90 8.67
N ALA A 87 -27.70 -11.01 7.98
CA ALA A 87 -28.89 -11.81 8.20
C ALA A 87 -28.87 -12.63 9.52
N GLY A 88 -27.73 -12.64 10.22
CA GLY A 88 -27.54 -13.39 11.45
C GLY A 88 -27.10 -14.84 11.26
N ASP A 89 -26.70 -15.21 10.04
CA ASP A 89 -26.16 -16.50 9.69
C ASP A 89 -24.62 -16.47 9.76
N ALA A 90 -24.09 -16.84 10.92
CA ALA A 90 -22.66 -16.93 11.20
C ALA A 90 -22.14 -18.34 10.87
N ASP A 91 -22.17 -18.72 9.58
CA ASP A 91 -21.90 -20.06 9.08
C ASP A 91 -20.49 -20.59 9.37
N LEU A 92 -19.53 -19.71 9.70
CA LEU A 92 -18.16 -20.12 10.03
C LEU A 92 -17.91 -20.20 11.54
N TRP A 93 -18.48 -19.29 12.32
CA TRP A 93 -18.34 -19.29 13.77
C TRP A 93 -19.32 -18.35 14.47
N ASP A 94 -19.94 -18.88 15.51
CA ASP A 94 -20.64 -18.11 16.53
C ASP A 94 -20.10 -18.52 17.91
N SER A 95 -19.40 -17.62 18.58
CA SER A 95 -18.84 -17.89 19.92
C SER A 95 -19.90 -18.07 21.01
N GLY A 96 -21.18 -17.77 20.73
CA GLY A 96 -22.16 -17.55 21.78
C GLY A 96 -21.75 -16.37 22.69
N TRP A 97 -22.47 -16.20 23.81
CA TRP A 97 -22.13 -15.18 24.81
C TRP A 97 -21.03 -15.68 25.75
N VAL A 98 -19.85 -15.10 25.63
CA VAL A 98 -18.68 -15.36 26.49
C VAL A 98 -18.61 -14.30 27.58
N ARG A 99 -18.68 -14.71 28.87
CA ARG A 99 -18.51 -13.79 30.01
C ARG A 99 -17.04 -13.50 30.24
N SER A 100 -16.54 -12.40 29.68
CA SER A 100 -15.14 -12.03 29.75
C SER A 100 -14.95 -10.52 29.50
N LYS A 101 -13.93 -9.95 30.15
CA LYS A 101 -13.45 -8.57 29.88
C LYS A 101 -12.41 -8.53 28.75
N ARG A 102 -11.97 -9.68 28.27
CA ARG A 102 -10.95 -9.78 27.21
C ARG A 102 -11.50 -9.19 25.92
N SER A 103 -10.72 -8.31 25.30
CA SER A 103 -11.05 -7.65 24.02
C SER A 103 -9.84 -7.57 23.10
N VAL A 104 -8.78 -8.31 23.40
CA VAL A 104 -7.55 -8.39 22.61
C VAL A 104 -7.06 -9.84 22.61
N GLY A 105 -6.64 -10.31 21.43
CA GLY A 105 -6.09 -11.65 21.26
C GLY A 105 -7.11 -12.76 21.51
N VAL A 106 -8.40 -12.55 21.20
CA VAL A 106 -9.45 -13.58 21.29
C VAL A 106 -9.32 -14.50 20.09
N ALA A 107 -9.00 -15.78 20.32
CA ALA A 107 -8.78 -16.74 19.26
C ALA A 107 -10.08 -17.08 18.51
N TYR A 108 -9.96 -17.34 17.22
CA TYR A 108 -10.98 -17.96 16.40
C TYR A 108 -11.06 -19.46 16.73
N GLU A 109 -12.27 -19.95 16.99
CA GLU A 109 -12.54 -21.35 17.35
C GLU A 109 -13.66 -21.97 16.48
N GLY A 110 -13.82 -21.44 15.26
CA GLY A 110 -14.83 -21.88 14.31
C GLY A 110 -14.34 -22.99 13.37
N LEU A 111 -15.01 -23.10 12.22
CA LEU A 111 -14.65 -24.07 11.19
C LEU A 111 -13.24 -23.82 10.63
N PRO A 112 -12.50 -24.87 10.20
CA PRO A 112 -11.17 -24.70 9.61
C PRO A 112 -11.18 -23.75 8.43
N LEU A 113 -10.23 -22.79 8.39
CA LEU A 113 -10.05 -21.84 7.32
C LEU A 113 -8.88 -22.26 6.43
N THR A 114 -9.08 -22.24 5.11
CA THR A 114 -8.07 -22.61 4.12
C THR A 114 -7.50 -21.40 3.41
N ALA A 115 -6.41 -21.58 2.66
CA ALA A 115 -5.82 -20.53 1.85
C ALA A 115 -6.86 -19.85 0.94
N ARG A 116 -6.78 -18.53 0.83
CA ARG A 116 -7.69 -17.65 0.05
C ARG A 116 -9.09 -17.45 0.64
N THR A 117 -9.50 -18.19 1.70
CA THR A 117 -10.80 -17.97 2.35
C THR A 117 -10.93 -16.51 2.78
N GLN A 118 -12.02 -15.87 2.39
CA GLN A 118 -12.40 -14.54 2.86
C GLN A 118 -13.54 -14.65 3.87
N CYS A 119 -13.45 -13.86 4.94
CA CYS A 119 -14.38 -13.92 6.07
C CYS A 119 -14.82 -12.53 6.48
N TRP A 120 -16.07 -12.41 6.90
CA TRP A 120 -16.64 -11.21 7.51
C TRP A 120 -16.99 -11.51 8.97
N TRP A 121 -16.74 -10.56 9.84
CA TRP A 121 -16.99 -10.75 11.25
C TRP A 121 -17.51 -9.48 11.94
N ARG A 122 -18.19 -9.69 13.03
CA ARG A 122 -18.60 -8.63 13.95
C ARG A 122 -18.51 -9.11 15.39
N VAL A 123 -18.43 -8.16 16.31
CA VAL A 123 -18.51 -8.45 17.74
C VAL A 123 -19.66 -7.66 18.35
N THR A 124 -20.41 -8.33 19.23
CA THR A 124 -21.42 -7.71 20.09
C THR A 124 -20.90 -7.79 21.52
N ALA A 125 -20.92 -6.68 22.26
CA ALA A 125 -20.53 -6.64 23.67
C ALA A 125 -21.66 -6.13 24.56
N ARG A 126 -21.64 -6.55 25.83
CA ARG A 126 -22.49 -5.99 26.90
C ARG A 126 -21.60 -5.37 27.95
N THR A 127 -22.03 -4.23 28.49
CA THR A 127 -21.30 -3.48 29.50
C THR A 127 -21.67 -3.93 30.92
N GLU A 128 -20.77 -3.70 31.88
CA GLU A 128 -21.03 -3.96 33.30
C GLU A 128 -22.10 -3.02 33.86
N LYS A 129 -22.01 -1.72 33.51
CA LYS A 129 -22.95 -0.73 34.01
C LYS A 129 -24.23 -0.64 33.17
N GLY A 130 -25.28 -1.30 33.63
CA GLY A 130 -26.59 -1.33 33.01
C GLY A 130 -26.74 -2.30 31.85
N ASN A 131 -25.84 -3.26 31.70
CA ASN A 131 -25.94 -4.36 30.73
C ASN A 131 -26.26 -3.88 29.28
N ARG A 132 -25.69 -2.72 28.90
CA ARG A 132 -25.97 -2.08 27.61
C ARG A 132 -25.28 -2.82 26.49
N LYS A 133 -26.01 -3.03 25.40
CA LYS A 133 -25.51 -3.72 24.21
C LYS A 133 -24.81 -2.73 23.28
N ALA A 134 -23.65 -3.13 22.75
CA ALA A 134 -22.95 -2.46 21.65
C ALA A 134 -22.65 -3.49 20.56
N VAL A 135 -22.91 -3.16 19.30
CA VAL A 135 -22.59 -3.99 18.13
C VAL A 135 -21.57 -3.23 17.31
N SER A 136 -20.55 -3.93 16.83
CA SER A 136 -19.54 -3.35 15.94
C SER A 136 -20.07 -3.19 14.52
N PRO A 137 -19.42 -2.34 13.69
CA PRO A 137 -19.48 -2.52 12.24
C PRO A 137 -19.03 -3.94 11.86
N VAL A 138 -19.38 -4.36 10.65
CA VAL A 138 -18.80 -5.56 10.01
C VAL A 138 -17.36 -5.24 9.62
N ALA A 139 -16.46 -6.16 9.90
CA ALA A 139 -15.05 -6.13 9.52
C ALA A 139 -14.72 -7.37 8.68
N ARG A 140 -13.61 -7.33 7.95
CA ARG A 140 -13.17 -8.39 7.04
C ARG A 140 -11.82 -8.95 7.47
N PHE A 141 -11.55 -10.21 7.15
CA PHE A 141 -10.20 -10.76 7.11
C PHE A 141 -10.15 -11.90 6.08
N GLY A 142 -8.94 -12.19 5.57
CA GLY A 142 -8.72 -13.30 4.64
C GLY A 142 -7.51 -14.12 5.03
N ILE A 143 -7.48 -15.39 4.62
CA ILE A 143 -6.33 -16.27 4.74
C ILE A 143 -5.47 -16.13 3.49
N GLY A 144 -4.18 -15.88 3.65
CA GLY A 144 -3.24 -15.74 2.54
C GLY A 144 -2.84 -17.08 1.90
N LEU A 145 -1.84 -17.02 1.03
CA LEU A 145 -1.27 -18.22 0.41
C LEU A 145 -0.37 -18.96 1.41
N THR A 146 -0.99 -19.62 2.35
CA THR A 146 -0.31 -20.37 3.43
C THR A 146 0.05 -21.79 3.04
N ASP A 147 -0.63 -22.35 2.04
CA ASP A 147 -0.34 -23.67 1.47
C ASP A 147 0.53 -23.51 0.22
N PRO A 148 1.73 -24.14 0.14
CA PRO A 148 2.58 -24.14 -1.03
C PRO A 148 1.89 -24.63 -2.32
N ALA A 149 0.92 -25.54 -2.20
CA ALA A 149 0.14 -26.05 -3.35
C ALA A 149 -0.79 -24.99 -3.95
N SER A 150 -1.17 -23.96 -3.18
CA SER A 150 -1.98 -22.86 -3.66
C SER A 150 -1.17 -21.79 -4.42
N VAL A 151 0.16 -21.90 -4.40
CA VAL A 151 1.07 -20.92 -5.00
C VAL A 151 1.45 -21.33 -6.41
N SER A 152 1.19 -20.46 -7.38
CA SER A 152 1.54 -20.63 -8.80
C SER A 152 2.39 -19.47 -9.33
N GLY A 153 2.88 -19.61 -10.56
CA GLY A 153 3.74 -18.62 -11.20
C GLY A 153 5.23 -18.78 -10.87
N GLU A 154 6.05 -18.10 -11.64
CA GLU A 154 7.52 -18.11 -11.54
C GLU A 154 8.01 -16.72 -11.11
N PHE A 155 9.21 -16.64 -10.54
CA PHE A 155 9.89 -15.35 -10.39
C PHE A 155 10.33 -14.89 -11.78
N ILE A 156 9.94 -13.68 -12.14
CA ILE A 156 10.32 -13.01 -13.39
C ILE A 156 11.03 -11.69 -13.09
N GLY A 157 11.89 -11.28 -14.01
CA GLY A 157 12.60 -10.01 -13.97
C GLY A 157 12.92 -9.49 -15.36
N CYS A 158 13.65 -8.39 -15.42
CA CYS A 158 14.14 -7.80 -16.66
C CYS A 158 15.64 -8.11 -16.80
N PRO A 159 16.10 -8.66 -17.92
CA PRO A 159 17.53 -8.82 -18.15
C PRO A 159 18.22 -7.45 -18.14
N GLU A 160 19.39 -7.37 -17.52
CA GLU A 160 20.25 -6.19 -17.54
C GLU A 160 19.61 -4.89 -17.03
N SER A 161 18.65 -4.99 -16.09
CA SER A 161 17.98 -3.80 -15.54
C SER A 161 18.97 -2.89 -14.78
N GLY A 162 20.02 -3.44 -14.23
CA GLY A 162 21.00 -2.70 -13.44
C GLY A 162 20.35 -2.04 -12.24
N ALA A 163 20.51 -0.73 -12.09
CA ALA A 163 19.87 0.10 -11.05
C ALA A 163 18.52 0.68 -11.50
N THR A 164 18.02 0.33 -12.70
CA THR A 164 16.81 0.90 -13.29
C THR A 164 15.58 0.11 -12.88
N ALA A 165 14.52 0.81 -12.48
CA ALA A 165 13.22 0.21 -12.25
C ALA A 165 12.58 -0.24 -13.56
N VAL A 166 11.80 -1.31 -13.50
CA VAL A 166 11.25 -1.98 -14.68
C VAL A 166 9.74 -2.03 -14.63
N LEU A 167 9.12 -1.96 -15.81
CA LEU A 167 7.71 -2.24 -16.02
C LEU A 167 7.59 -3.67 -16.53
N LEU A 168 6.76 -4.46 -15.87
CA LEU A 168 6.42 -5.83 -16.27
C LEU A 168 4.95 -5.85 -16.65
N ARG A 169 4.62 -6.31 -17.86
CA ARG A 169 3.28 -6.19 -18.45
C ARG A 169 2.74 -7.55 -18.90
N ARG A 170 1.45 -7.77 -18.66
CA ARG A 170 0.70 -8.93 -19.11
C ARG A 170 -0.71 -8.54 -19.53
N ALA A 171 -1.08 -8.83 -20.76
CA ALA A 171 -2.48 -8.84 -21.22
C ALA A 171 -3.08 -10.23 -20.99
N PHE A 172 -4.35 -10.29 -20.55
CA PHE A 172 -5.09 -11.54 -20.32
C PHE A 172 -6.58 -11.30 -20.47
N THR A 173 -7.34 -12.36 -20.74
CA THR A 173 -8.79 -12.30 -20.95
C THR A 173 -9.52 -13.02 -19.81
N LEU A 174 -10.57 -12.41 -19.27
CA LEU A 174 -11.44 -12.99 -18.25
C LEU A 174 -12.82 -13.26 -18.83
N PRO A 175 -13.32 -14.50 -18.79
CA PRO A 175 -14.70 -14.80 -19.19
C PRO A 175 -15.72 -14.19 -18.21
N ALA A 176 -15.36 -14.06 -16.94
CA ALA A 176 -16.13 -13.42 -15.87
C ALA A 176 -15.19 -12.94 -14.75
N CYS A 177 -15.55 -11.85 -14.08
CA CYS A 177 -14.73 -11.28 -13.01
C CYS A 177 -14.91 -11.95 -11.62
N GLY A 178 -15.86 -12.88 -11.47
CA GLY A 178 -16.20 -13.48 -10.18
C GLY A 178 -16.76 -12.49 -9.15
N ASP A 179 -16.99 -12.96 -7.94
CA ASP A 179 -17.46 -12.14 -6.81
C ASP A 179 -16.29 -11.44 -6.14
N GLU A 180 -15.14 -12.09 -6.11
CA GLU A 180 -13.88 -11.63 -5.53
C GLU A 180 -12.72 -11.80 -6.51
N ALA A 181 -11.70 -10.94 -6.41
CA ALA A 181 -10.48 -11.06 -7.18
C ALA A 181 -9.28 -10.59 -6.34
N LEU A 182 -8.38 -11.51 -6.05
CA LEU A 182 -7.20 -11.27 -5.22
C LEU A 182 -5.94 -11.39 -6.06
N LEU A 183 -5.15 -10.31 -6.12
CA LEU A 183 -3.83 -10.33 -6.70
C LEU A 183 -2.80 -10.47 -5.57
N HIS A 184 -2.08 -11.57 -5.57
CA HIS A 184 -1.00 -11.87 -4.66
C HIS A 184 0.33 -11.56 -5.31
N VAL A 185 1.15 -10.70 -4.69
CA VAL A 185 2.45 -10.26 -5.22
C VAL A 185 3.54 -10.53 -4.21
N ASN A 186 4.55 -11.29 -4.61
CA ASN A 186 5.79 -11.51 -3.87
C ASN A 186 6.94 -10.91 -4.67
N SER A 187 7.39 -9.73 -4.29
CA SER A 187 8.50 -9.06 -4.96
C SER A 187 9.77 -9.02 -4.11
N LEU A 188 10.88 -9.17 -4.77
CA LEU A 188 12.23 -8.94 -4.27
C LEU A 188 12.68 -7.60 -4.85
N GLY A 189 12.20 -6.53 -4.21
CA GLY A 189 12.24 -5.15 -4.63
C GLY A 189 10.90 -4.48 -4.35
N TYR A 190 10.83 -3.15 -4.44
CA TYR A 190 9.58 -2.42 -4.25
C TYR A 190 8.69 -2.49 -5.50
N HIS A 191 7.38 -2.60 -5.32
CA HIS A 191 6.45 -2.63 -6.44
C HIS A 191 5.28 -1.66 -6.31
N GLU A 192 4.78 -1.23 -7.46
CA GLU A 192 3.44 -0.66 -7.64
C GLU A 192 2.66 -1.50 -8.64
N ILE A 193 1.35 -1.61 -8.43
CA ILE A 193 0.45 -2.42 -9.27
C ILE A 193 -0.52 -1.51 -10.01
N TRP A 194 -0.74 -1.82 -11.29
CA TRP A 194 -1.69 -1.15 -12.15
C TRP A 194 -2.52 -2.17 -12.90
N VAL A 195 -3.83 -1.99 -12.91
CA VAL A 195 -4.78 -2.83 -13.64
C VAL A 195 -5.62 -1.94 -14.53
N ASN A 196 -5.64 -2.22 -15.82
CA ASN A 196 -6.38 -1.44 -16.82
C ASN A 196 -6.09 0.06 -16.72
N GLY A 197 -4.82 0.43 -16.62
CA GLY A 197 -4.36 1.81 -16.51
C GLY A 197 -4.60 2.49 -15.15
N ARG A 198 -5.19 1.80 -14.17
CA ARG A 198 -5.52 2.35 -12.85
C ARG A 198 -4.60 1.78 -11.77
N LYS A 199 -4.01 2.66 -10.96
CA LYS A 199 -3.17 2.23 -9.81
C LYS A 199 -4.02 1.50 -8.77
N VAL A 200 -3.54 0.35 -8.32
CA VAL A 200 -4.20 -0.45 -7.28
C VAL A 200 -3.70 -0.03 -5.90
N GLY A 201 -4.65 0.39 -5.07
CA GLY A 201 -4.35 0.79 -3.69
C GLY A 201 -3.55 2.07 -3.52
N ASP A 202 -3.16 2.35 -2.28
CA ASP A 202 -2.45 3.56 -1.85
C ASP A 202 -1.13 3.26 -1.10
N ALA A 203 -0.72 1.99 -1.08
CA ALA A 203 0.52 1.58 -0.45
C ALA A 203 1.74 2.20 -1.16
N CYS A 204 2.71 2.63 -0.36
CA CYS A 204 4.01 3.11 -0.79
C CYS A 204 5.08 2.10 -0.39
N LEU A 205 6.16 1.99 -1.18
CA LEU A 205 7.33 1.17 -0.84
C LEU A 205 6.96 -0.26 -0.42
N ALA A 206 6.00 -0.87 -1.11
CA ALA A 206 5.59 -2.25 -0.88
C ALA A 206 6.53 -3.24 -1.57
N PRO A 207 6.82 -4.39 -0.94
CA PRO A 207 6.42 -4.86 0.38
C PRO A 207 7.19 -4.16 1.51
N ALA A 208 6.72 -4.37 2.75
CA ALA A 208 7.50 -4.01 3.93
C ALA A 208 8.85 -4.76 3.97
N LEU A 209 9.83 -4.17 4.64
CA LEU A 209 11.15 -4.78 4.78
C LEU A 209 11.08 -6.08 5.58
N SER A 210 11.78 -7.10 5.11
CA SER A 210 11.99 -8.38 5.81
C SER A 210 13.46 -8.82 5.71
N GLN A 211 13.83 -9.89 6.40
CA GLN A 211 15.13 -10.54 6.19
C GLN A 211 15.05 -11.38 4.91
N LEU A 212 15.45 -10.80 3.77
CA LEU A 212 15.24 -11.38 2.44
C LEU A 212 16.01 -12.69 2.19
N ASP A 213 17.05 -12.96 2.97
CA ASP A 213 17.74 -14.25 3.02
C ASP A 213 16.95 -15.37 3.70
N LYS A 214 15.95 -15.00 4.54
CA LYS A 214 15.13 -15.94 5.32
C LYS A 214 13.67 -15.94 4.92
N ARG A 215 13.12 -14.79 4.50
CA ARG A 215 11.70 -14.61 4.23
C ARG A 215 11.44 -13.48 3.26
N SER A 216 10.58 -13.72 2.28
CA SER A 216 9.92 -12.69 1.49
C SER A 216 8.44 -12.57 1.84
N LEU A 217 7.79 -11.49 1.42
CA LEU A 217 6.43 -11.17 1.82
C LEU A 217 5.48 -11.21 0.61
N TRP A 218 4.34 -11.89 0.79
CA TRP A 218 3.18 -11.75 -0.10
C TRP A 218 2.38 -10.52 0.30
N VAL A 219 2.20 -9.59 -0.62
CA VAL A 219 1.22 -8.50 -0.50
C VAL A 219 0.00 -8.88 -1.32
N THR A 220 -1.18 -8.81 -0.71
CA THR A 220 -2.44 -9.16 -1.37
C THR A 220 -3.28 -7.92 -1.61
N TYR A 221 -3.77 -7.78 -2.83
CA TYR A 221 -4.59 -6.66 -3.27
C TYR A 221 -5.98 -7.17 -3.70
N ASP A 222 -7.03 -6.45 -3.31
CA ASP A 222 -8.36 -6.62 -3.90
C ASP A 222 -8.39 -5.86 -5.23
N VAL A 223 -8.39 -6.60 -6.33
CA VAL A 223 -8.38 -6.03 -7.67
C VAL A 223 -9.72 -6.13 -8.39
N ARG A 224 -10.75 -6.70 -7.74
CA ARG A 224 -12.09 -6.84 -8.33
C ARG A 224 -12.64 -5.52 -8.92
N PRO A 225 -12.49 -4.34 -8.25
CA PRO A 225 -12.99 -3.06 -8.77
C PRO A 225 -12.27 -2.55 -10.02
N TYR A 226 -11.16 -3.17 -10.41
CA TYR A 226 -10.32 -2.75 -11.54
C TYR A 226 -10.48 -3.65 -12.76
N LEU A 227 -11.02 -4.85 -12.58
CA LEU A 227 -11.15 -5.87 -13.65
C LEU A 227 -12.42 -5.66 -14.48
N LEU A 228 -12.31 -6.07 -15.74
CA LEU A 228 -13.38 -6.09 -16.73
C LEU A 228 -13.62 -7.53 -17.20
N GLU A 229 -14.84 -7.84 -17.62
CA GLU A 229 -15.09 -9.02 -18.46
C GLU A 229 -14.46 -8.77 -19.84
N GLY A 230 -13.82 -9.79 -20.42
CA GLY A 230 -13.02 -9.65 -21.62
C GLY A 230 -11.56 -9.29 -21.31
N ASP A 231 -10.99 -8.41 -22.11
CA ASP A 231 -9.58 -8.10 -22.10
C ASP A 231 -9.18 -7.22 -20.91
N ASN A 232 -8.09 -7.60 -20.26
CA ASN A 232 -7.49 -6.91 -19.12
C ASN A 232 -5.99 -6.79 -19.30
N GLU A 233 -5.42 -5.81 -18.64
CA GLU A 233 -3.99 -5.59 -18.57
C GLU A 233 -3.52 -5.42 -17.14
N LEU A 234 -2.47 -6.15 -16.76
CA LEU A 234 -1.79 -6.05 -15.49
C LEU A 234 -0.37 -5.52 -15.73
N VAL A 235 -0.01 -4.44 -15.02
CA VAL A 235 1.34 -3.89 -15.01
C VAL A 235 1.88 -3.90 -13.59
N ILE A 236 3.08 -4.43 -13.42
CA ILE A 236 3.87 -4.35 -12.17
C ILE A 236 5.04 -3.43 -12.43
N TRP A 237 5.10 -2.30 -11.74
CA TRP A 237 6.27 -1.42 -11.77
C TRP A 237 7.19 -1.80 -10.62
N LEU A 238 8.36 -2.33 -10.93
CA LEU A 238 9.28 -2.95 -9.97
C LEU A 238 10.57 -2.14 -9.85
N GLY A 239 10.85 -1.64 -8.65
CA GLY A 239 12.09 -0.94 -8.29
C GLY A 239 13.04 -1.81 -7.48
N GLN A 240 14.25 -1.31 -7.25
CA GLN A 240 15.33 -2.06 -6.60
C GLN A 240 14.99 -2.46 -5.15
N GLY A 241 14.50 -1.52 -4.34
CA GLY A 241 14.24 -1.75 -2.92
C GLY A 241 15.49 -2.23 -2.18
N TRP A 242 15.29 -2.95 -1.11
CA TRP A 242 16.38 -3.48 -0.27
C TRP A 242 17.02 -4.77 -0.80
N TYR A 243 16.44 -5.41 -1.79
CA TYR A 243 16.92 -6.68 -2.31
C TYR A 243 18.34 -6.59 -2.91
N LYS A 244 18.60 -5.55 -3.67
CA LYS A 244 19.90 -5.31 -4.31
C LYS A 244 20.90 -4.59 -3.41
N ARG A 245 20.44 -3.95 -2.35
CA ARG A 245 21.26 -3.11 -1.47
C ARG A 245 22.01 -3.96 -0.46
N GLY A 246 23.12 -4.55 -0.87
CA GLY A 246 23.99 -5.41 -0.06
C GLY A 246 24.69 -4.74 1.13
N THR A 247 24.18 -3.61 1.64
CA THR A 247 24.87 -2.74 2.60
C THR A 247 24.72 -3.16 4.06
N PHE A 248 23.65 -3.84 4.42
CA PHE A 248 23.45 -4.30 5.80
C PHE A 248 23.81 -5.76 6.00
N GLY A 249 24.95 -6.15 5.45
CA GLY A 249 25.44 -7.52 5.52
C GLY A 249 24.79 -8.41 4.46
N ARG A 250 25.59 -9.11 3.76
CA ARG A 250 25.40 -10.18 2.77
C ARG A 250 23.99 -10.75 2.72
N TRP A 251 23.04 -9.98 2.21
CA TRP A 251 21.65 -10.41 2.07
C TRP A 251 21.53 -11.58 1.09
N GLN A 252 22.53 -11.73 0.19
CA GLN A 252 22.57 -12.79 -0.81
C GLN A 252 24.00 -13.08 -1.32
N PRO A 253 24.81 -13.82 -0.59
CA PRO A 253 26.15 -14.16 -1.05
C PRO A 253 26.15 -15.13 -2.27
N ASP A 254 25.07 -15.89 -2.46
CA ASP A 254 25.06 -17.04 -3.37
C ASP A 254 23.95 -17.01 -4.43
N GLU A 255 23.13 -15.95 -4.51
CA GLU A 255 22.08 -15.84 -5.51
C GLU A 255 22.66 -15.30 -6.83
N PRO A 256 22.43 -15.98 -7.96
CA PRO A 256 22.99 -15.58 -9.26
C PRO A 256 22.38 -14.32 -9.84
N TYR A 257 21.25 -13.85 -9.30
CA TYR A 257 20.53 -12.68 -9.77
C TYR A 257 20.54 -11.58 -8.73
N THR A 258 21.10 -10.42 -9.09
CA THR A 258 21.09 -9.19 -8.29
C THR A 258 19.96 -8.25 -8.71
N GLU A 259 19.23 -8.59 -9.74
CA GLU A 259 18.13 -7.78 -10.30
C GLU A 259 16.84 -8.00 -9.51
N PRO A 260 15.96 -6.97 -9.39
CA PRO A 260 14.67 -7.14 -8.76
C PRO A 260 13.84 -8.21 -9.47
N LEU A 261 13.19 -9.04 -8.67
CA LEU A 261 12.35 -10.13 -9.16
C LEU A 261 10.95 -10.00 -8.57
N VAL A 262 9.96 -10.50 -9.30
CA VAL A 262 8.60 -10.57 -8.81
C VAL A 262 7.94 -11.88 -9.22
N ARG A 263 7.14 -12.42 -8.32
CA ARG A 263 6.21 -13.51 -8.55
C ARG A 263 4.81 -13.04 -8.18
N ALA A 264 3.86 -13.24 -9.07
CA ALA A 264 2.49 -12.82 -8.84
C ALA A 264 1.48 -13.84 -9.39
N GLN A 265 0.30 -13.89 -8.76
CA GLN A 265 -0.85 -14.60 -9.26
C GLN A 265 -2.13 -13.84 -8.95
N LEU A 266 -3.05 -13.83 -9.91
CA LEU A 266 -4.40 -13.31 -9.80
C LEU A 266 -5.37 -14.48 -9.67
N ASP A 267 -6.03 -14.55 -8.53
CA ASP A 267 -7.06 -15.54 -8.25
C ASP A 267 -8.44 -14.90 -8.28
N ILE A 268 -9.35 -15.52 -9.02
CA ILE A 268 -10.76 -15.13 -9.12
C ILE A 268 -11.59 -16.11 -8.29
N GLY A 269 -12.41 -15.56 -7.39
CA GLY A 269 -13.26 -16.32 -6.48
C GLY A 269 -14.75 -16.18 -6.83
N THR A 270 -15.47 -17.31 -6.80
CA THR A 270 -16.93 -17.36 -6.85
C THR A 270 -17.40 -18.40 -5.86
N ALA A 271 -18.27 -18.03 -4.93
CA ALA A 271 -18.79 -18.89 -3.88
C ALA A 271 -17.69 -19.72 -3.17
N ASN A 272 -16.58 -19.09 -2.79
CA ASN A 272 -15.39 -19.71 -2.16
C ASN A 272 -14.64 -20.74 -3.04
N THR A 273 -14.96 -20.85 -4.31
CA THR A 273 -14.16 -21.61 -5.26
C THR A 273 -13.20 -20.65 -5.98
N TRP A 274 -11.92 -20.98 -5.98
CA TRP A 274 -10.86 -20.11 -6.48
C TRP A 274 -10.20 -20.68 -7.73
N GLN A 275 -10.00 -19.84 -8.74
CA GLN A 275 -9.28 -20.16 -9.97
C GLN A 275 -8.20 -19.12 -10.23
N THR A 276 -6.98 -19.56 -10.54
CA THR A 276 -5.91 -18.66 -10.97
C THR A 276 -6.14 -18.26 -12.42
N ALA A 277 -6.42 -16.97 -12.64
CA ALA A 277 -6.71 -16.40 -13.96
C ALA A 277 -5.46 -15.86 -14.67
N CYS A 278 -4.51 -15.34 -13.92
CA CYS A 278 -3.24 -14.84 -14.46
C CYS A 278 -2.11 -15.10 -13.45
N ARG A 279 -0.92 -15.42 -13.95
CA ARG A 279 0.27 -15.62 -13.13
C ARG A 279 1.51 -15.15 -13.87
N THR A 280 2.59 -14.93 -13.14
CA THR A 280 3.89 -14.62 -13.73
C THR A 280 4.50 -15.85 -14.41
N ASP A 281 4.87 -15.71 -15.67
CA ASP A 281 5.48 -16.71 -16.54
C ASP A 281 6.23 -16.03 -17.70
N THR A 282 6.75 -16.82 -18.65
CA THR A 282 7.50 -16.33 -19.82
C THR A 282 6.67 -15.51 -20.83
N ALA A 283 5.35 -15.49 -20.70
CA ALA A 283 4.49 -14.69 -21.58
C ALA A 283 4.39 -13.22 -21.16
N TRP A 284 4.98 -12.85 -20.03
CA TRP A 284 5.14 -11.45 -19.63
C TRP A 284 6.20 -10.75 -20.47
N ARG A 285 6.11 -9.42 -20.52
CA ARG A 285 7.08 -8.55 -21.17
C ARG A 285 7.63 -7.56 -20.16
N ALA A 286 8.90 -7.16 -20.37
CA ALA A 286 9.61 -6.20 -19.54
C ALA A 286 10.04 -4.98 -20.34
N ALA A 287 10.01 -3.80 -19.75
CA ALA A 287 10.59 -2.58 -20.30
C ALA A 287 11.27 -1.78 -19.19
N LEU A 288 12.40 -1.13 -19.50
CA LEU A 288 13.08 -0.23 -18.58
C LEU A 288 12.25 1.05 -18.43
N SER A 289 12.11 1.55 -17.21
CA SER A 289 11.50 2.85 -16.93
C SER A 289 12.55 3.95 -16.83
N GLY A 290 12.11 5.18 -16.61
CA GLY A 290 13.00 6.30 -16.36
C GLY A 290 13.46 6.44 -14.91
N TYR A 291 13.07 5.56 -13.99
CA TYR A 291 13.51 5.60 -12.59
C TYR A 291 14.77 4.77 -12.42
N ARG A 292 15.81 5.36 -11.86
CA ARG A 292 17.08 4.69 -11.56
C ARG A 292 17.54 5.04 -10.15
N ASP A 293 17.85 4.03 -9.35
CA ASP A 293 18.47 4.21 -8.04
C ASP A 293 19.88 4.78 -8.16
N THR A 294 20.23 5.70 -7.27
CA THR A 294 21.55 6.29 -7.14
C THR A 294 22.11 6.11 -5.73
N GLY A 295 23.42 6.32 -5.56
CA GLY A 295 24.11 6.14 -4.29
C GLY A 295 24.39 4.68 -3.94
N SER A 296 25.12 4.50 -2.88
CA SER A 296 25.57 3.17 -2.41
C SER A 296 24.77 2.63 -1.22
N TRP A 297 23.95 3.47 -0.61
CA TRP A 297 23.17 3.14 0.60
C TRP A 297 23.99 2.57 1.75
N ASN A 298 25.22 3.01 1.87
CA ASN A 298 26.05 2.78 3.05
C ASN A 298 26.04 4.00 3.98
N ALA A 299 26.68 3.89 5.12
CA ALA A 299 26.82 5.01 6.04
C ALA A 299 27.34 6.26 5.30
N LEU A 300 26.59 7.37 5.38
CA LEU A 300 26.89 8.65 4.74
C LEU A 300 26.67 8.72 3.21
N ASP A 301 26.02 7.75 2.61
CA ASP A 301 25.62 7.81 1.20
C ASP A 301 24.22 7.18 1.02
N PHE A 302 23.20 7.95 1.38
CA PHE A 302 21.81 7.49 1.37
C PHE A 302 21.19 7.46 -0.03
N GLY A 303 21.89 7.98 -1.06
CA GLY A 303 21.44 7.91 -2.43
C GLY A 303 20.18 8.71 -2.70
N GLY A 304 19.48 8.29 -3.74
CA GLY A 304 18.23 8.88 -4.23
C GLY A 304 17.77 8.24 -5.52
N GLU A 305 17.02 8.99 -6.33
CA GLU A 305 16.53 8.56 -7.63
C GLU A 305 16.94 9.56 -8.72
N GLU A 306 17.42 9.04 -9.85
CA GLU A 306 17.43 9.76 -11.10
C GLU A 306 16.17 9.41 -11.88
N ILE A 307 15.36 10.42 -12.23
CA ILE A 307 14.11 10.23 -12.93
C ILE A 307 14.21 10.89 -14.31
N ASP A 308 14.40 10.08 -15.36
CA ASP A 308 14.32 10.55 -16.74
C ASP A 308 12.87 10.47 -17.23
N ALA A 309 12.17 11.60 -17.18
CA ALA A 309 10.77 11.67 -17.58
C ALA A 309 10.53 11.27 -19.04
N ARG A 310 11.51 11.42 -19.91
CA ARG A 310 11.42 11.08 -21.34
C ARG A 310 11.26 9.59 -21.57
N ARG A 311 11.75 8.75 -20.61
CA ARG A 311 11.74 7.28 -20.66
C ARG A 311 10.54 6.67 -19.93
N ASN A 312 9.77 7.46 -19.18
CA ASN A 312 8.56 6.98 -18.52
C ASN A 312 7.35 7.08 -19.47
N PRO A 313 6.37 6.18 -19.39
CA PRO A 313 5.11 6.39 -20.07
C PRO A 313 4.42 7.63 -19.51
N ARG A 314 3.64 8.35 -20.35
CA ARG A 314 2.86 9.52 -19.88
C ARG A 314 1.74 9.12 -18.93
N SER A 315 1.14 7.99 -19.20
CA SER A 315 0.18 7.33 -18.34
C SER A 315 0.35 5.81 -18.45
N MET A 316 -0.42 5.04 -17.66
CA MET A 316 -0.49 3.59 -17.79
C MET A 316 -1.60 3.14 -18.75
N SER A 317 -1.95 3.98 -19.72
CA SER A 317 -2.85 3.59 -20.80
C SER A 317 -2.15 2.62 -21.77
N PRO A 318 -2.87 1.72 -22.45
CA PRO A 318 -2.28 0.82 -23.42
C PRO A 318 -1.45 1.56 -24.49
N SER A 319 -1.95 2.69 -25.00
CA SER A 319 -1.26 3.47 -26.04
C SER A 319 0.08 4.06 -25.59
N ASP A 320 0.16 4.54 -24.33
CA ASP A 320 1.41 5.07 -23.76
C ASP A 320 2.41 3.96 -23.44
N LEU A 321 1.89 2.80 -23.02
CA LEU A 321 2.71 1.62 -22.74
C LEU A 321 3.25 0.99 -24.04
N ASP A 322 2.50 0.98 -25.13
CA ASP A 322 2.91 0.41 -26.43
C ASP A 322 4.11 1.17 -27.03
N ALA A 323 4.34 2.42 -26.61
CA ALA A 323 5.50 3.21 -27.04
C ALA A 323 6.83 2.77 -26.39
N LEU A 324 6.79 1.91 -25.37
CA LEU A 324 7.99 1.44 -24.67
C LEU A 324 8.67 0.28 -25.43
N ALA A 325 9.98 0.14 -25.25
CA ALA A 325 10.76 -0.96 -25.82
C ALA A 325 10.59 -2.24 -24.98
N TRP A 326 9.54 -3.01 -25.29
CA TRP A 326 9.23 -4.25 -24.60
C TRP A 326 10.11 -5.42 -25.07
N GLN A 327 10.65 -6.16 -24.11
CA GLN A 327 11.47 -7.36 -24.33
C GLN A 327 10.93 -8.54 -23.51
N PRO A 328 11.33 -9.79 -23.83
CA PRO A 328 10.99 -10.95 -23.01
C PRO A 328 11.50 -10.79 -21.59
N VAL A 329 10.73 -11.28 -20.60
CA VAL A 329 11.23 -11.41 -19.22
C VAL A 329 12.24 -12.55 -19.12
N ILE A 330 13.10 -12.50 -18.09
CA ILE A 330 13.82 -13.67 -17.60
C ILE A 330 13.02 -14.36 -16.52
N THR A 331 13.12 -15.68 -16.45
CA THR A 331 12.66 -16.46 -15.30
C THR A 331 13.85 -16.75 -14.40
N ALA A 332 13.64 -16.64 -13.10
CA ALA A 332 14.66 -16.89 -12.11
C ALA A 332 14.30 -18.08 -11.23
N ARG A 333 15.31 -18.78 -10.74
CA ARG A 333 15.12 -19.83 -9.76
C ARG A 333 14.41 -19.26 -8.53
N LYS A 334 13.46 -20.01 -7.98
CA LYS A 334 12.79 -19.67 -6.73
C LYS A 334 13.85 -19.51 -5.63
N PRO A 335 13.89 -18.38 -4.94
CA PRO A 335 14.74 -18.22 -3.76
C PRO A 335 14.46 -19.32 -2.74
N GLY A 336 15.49 -19.80 -2.06
CA GLY A 336 15.40 -20.88 -1.09
C GLY A 336 14.62 -20.56 0.19
N HIS A 337 14.29 -19.28 0.41
CA HIS A 337 13.63 -18.79 1.61
C HIS A 337 12.09 -18.94 1.55
N ARG A 338 11.47 -18.89 2.72
CA ARG A 338 10.00 -18.95 2.88
C ARG A 338 9.35 -17.65 2.40
N ALA A 339 8.23 -17.75 1.69
CA ALA A 339 7.33 -16.63 1.42
C ALA A 339 6.10 -16.71 2.33
N THR A 340 5.75 -15.60 3.00
CA THR A 340 4.60 -15.53 3.92
C THR A 340 3.77 -14.26 3.65
N PRO A 341 2.48 -14.24 3.97
CA PRO A 341 1.70 -13.01 3.95
C PRO A 341 2.36 -11.89 4.75
N GLN A 342 2.20 -10.64 4.30
CA GLN A 342 2.67 -9.47 5.02
C GLN A 342 1.79 -9.21 6.24
N MET A 343 2.35 -9.39 7.43
CA MET A 343 1.65 -9.26 8.72
C MET A 343 1.90 -7.89 9.40
N VAL A 344 2.20 -6.87 8.61
CA VAL A 344 2.37 -5.49 9.08
C VAL A 344 1.54 -4.54 8.21
N GLU A 345 1.09 -3.45 8.82
CA GLU A 345 0.37 -2.40 8.08
C GLU A 345 1.28 -1.83 6.98
N PRO A 346 0.78 -1.64 5.75
CA PRO A 346 1.55 -1.04 4.69
C PRO A 346 1.81 0.45 4.96
N ASP A 347 2.93 0.91 4.46
CA ASP A 347 3.24 2.34 4.42
C ASP A 347 2.34 3.06 3.41
N ARG A 348 1.93 4.28 3.78
CA ARG A 348 1.08 5.17 2.98
C ARG A 348 1.47 6.62 3.22
N ILE A 349 1.05 7.49 2.34
CA ILE A 349 1.16 8.93 2.58
C ILE A 349 0.20 9.29 3.73
N GLN A 350 0.79 9.66 4.87
CA GLN A 350 0.05 10.04 6.08
C GLN A 350 -0.27 11.52 6.14
N GLU A 351 0.62 12.35 5.58
CA GLU A 351 0.50 13.80 5.60
C GLU A 351 1.15 14.40 4.36
N ARG A 352 0.58 15.51 3.90
CA ARG A 352 1.11 16.33 2.81
C ARG A 352 1.41 17.71 3.37
N LEU A 353 2.67 18.09 3.41
CA LEU A 353 3.15 19.37 3.92
C LEU A 353 3.49 20.29 2.76
N THR A 354 2.85 21.42 2.67
CA THR A 354 3.28 22.50 1.77
C THR A 354 4.50 23.22 2.35
N ALA A 355 5.40 23.68 1.50
CA ALA A 355 6.55 24.48 1.89
C ALA A 355 6.12 25.68 2.76
N ARG A 356 6.76 25.84 3.93
CA ARG A 356 6.54 27.00 4.81
C ARG A 356 7.35 28.20 4.36
N VAL A 357 8.62 27.95 4.03
CA VAL A 357 9.55 28.97 3.54
C VAL A 357 10.10 28.52 2.19
N LEU A 358 10.32 29.47 1.32
CA LEU A 358 10.99 29.30 0.04
C LEU A 358 11.87 30.52 -0.20
N ASP A 359 13.18 30.34 -0.16
CA ASP A 359 14.18 31.38 -0.31
C ASP A 359 15.18 31.01 -1.40
N GLU A 360 15.78 31.99 -2.01
CA GLU A 360 16.93 31.82 -2.92
C GLU A 360 18.20 31.80 -2.08
N ALA A 361 18.74 30.61 -1.80
CA ALA A 361 19.94 30.44 -0.96
C ALA A 361 21.23 30.88 -1.67
N ALA A 362 21.27 30.74 -3.00
CA ALA A 362 22.30 31.23 -3.89
C ALA A 362 21.69 31.46 -5.29
N PRO A 363 22.30 32.18 -6.21
CA PRO A 363 21.75 32.40 -7.54
C PRO A 363 21.31 31.11 -8.22
N GLY A 364 20.00 30.96 -8.47
CA GLY A 364 19.40 29.79 -9.08
C GLY A 364 19.26 28.57 -8.15
N VAL A 365 19.56 28.71 -6.86
CA VAL A 365 19.41 27.63 -5.84
C VAL A 365 18.27 28.00 -4.90
N TRP A 366 17.20 27.20 -4.93
CA TRP A 366 15.99 27.44 -4.14
C TRP A 366 15.94 26.52 -2.96
N ARG A 367 15.96 27.08 -1.73
CA ARG A 367 15.83 26.36 -0.47
C ARG A 367 14.39 26.35 0.00
N ILE A 368 13.91 25.16 0.35
CA ILE A 368 12.57 24.91 0.83
C ILE A 368 12.65 24.40 2.29
N ASP A 369 11.92 25.03 3.23
CA ASP A 369 11.71 24.51 4.58
C ASP A 369 10.26 24.04 4.74
N PHE A 370 10.06 22.78 5.11
CA PHE A 370 8.75 22.20 5.39
C PHE A 370 8.34 22.35 6.86
N GLY A 371 9.22 22.89 7.71
CA GLY A 371 8.95 23.24 9.10
C GLY A 371 9.00 22.07 10.10
N LYS A 372 9.17 20.84 9.63
CA LYS A 372 9.43 19.65 10.45
C LYS A 372 10.11 18.56 9.63
N VAL A 373 10.88 17.72 10.31
CA VAL A 373 11.46 16.52 9.68
C VAL A 373 10.37 15.52 9.33
N VAL A 374 10.46 14.95 8.15
CA VAL A 374 9.62 13.86 7.65
C VAL A 374 10.50 12.75 7.07
N THR A 375 10.01 11.52 7.12
CA THR A 375 10.52 10.43 6.27
C THR A 375 9.51 10.24 5.15
N GLY A 376 9.97 10.30 3.90
CA GLY A 376 9.05 10.18 2.77
C GLY A 376 9.56 10.72 1.45
N TRP A 377 8.70 11.31 0.68
CA TRP A 377 8.92 11.77 -0.69
C TRP A 377 8.78 13.28 -0.82
N LEU A 378 9.50 13.85 -1.78
CA LEU A 378 9.19 15.17 -2.32
C LEU A 378 8.28 15.03 -3.53
N GLU A 379 7.21 15.79 -3.56
CA GLU A 379 6.41 16.07 -4.75
C GLU A 379 6.70 17.52 -5.19
N ALA A 380 7.10 17.68 -6.44
CA ALA A 380 7.38 18.99 -7.01
C ALA A 380 6.73 19.16 -8.39
N HIS A 381 6.39 20.40 -8.74
CA HIS A 381 5.91 20.76 -10.07
C HIS A 381 6.87 21.76 -10.69
N PHE A 382 7.37 21.42 -11.86
CA PHE A 382 8.29 22.25 -12.63
C PHE A 382 7.60 22.80 -13.87
N SER A 383 7.91 24.03 -14.24
CA SER A 383 7.34 24.68 -15.43
C SER A 383 8.42 25.22 -16.33
N GLY A 384 8.19 25.13 -17.65
CA GLY A 384 9.04 25.73 -18.68
C GLY A 384 10.43 25.11 -18.85
N LEU A 385 10.64 23.89 -18.32
CA LEU A 385 11.89 23.17 -18.50
C LEU A 385 12.02 22.71 -19.97
N PRO A 386 13.13 22.97 -20.65
CA PRO A 386 13.37 22.40 -21.96
C PRO A 386 13.62 20.89 -21.88
N ASN A 387 13.40 20.18 -22.99
CA ASN A 387 13.67 18.75 -23.09
C ASN A 387 15.12 18.44 -22.70
N GLY A 388 15.31 17.49 -21.79
CA GLY A 388 16.63 17.08 -21.30
C GLY A 388 17.21 17.99 -20.21
N ALA A 389 16.54 19.07 -19.81
CA ALA A 389 16.98 19.89 -18.67
C ALA A 389 17.06 19.05 -17.40
N ARG A 390 18.12 19.30 -16.61
CA ARG A 390 18.35 18.61 -15.34
C ARG A 390 17.96 19.50 -14.18
N VAL A 391 17.13 18.99 -13.29
CA VAL A 391 16.85 19.57 -11.98
C VAL A 391 17.50 18.69 -10.95
N GLU A 392 18.34 19.28 -10.09
CA GLU A 392 18.99 18.57 -8.98
C GLU A 392 18.33 18.97 -7.68
N ILE A 393 18.13 18.00 -6.82
CA ILE A 393 17.46 18.15 -5.52
C ILE A 393 18.34 17.52 -4.46
N GLU A 394 18.68 18.30 -3.44
CA GLU A 394 19.44 17.84 -2.29
C GLU A 394 18.59 17.98 -1.03
N TYR A 395 18.66 16.99 -0.13
CA TYR A 395 17.84 16.94 1.06
C TYR A 395 18.68 16.91 2.33
N SER A 396 18.16 17.55 3.39
CA SER A 396 18.72 17.46 4.73
C SER A 396 17.64 17.62 5.80
N ASP A 397 17.81 17.01 6.93
CA ASP A 397 17.00 17.23 8.14
C ASP A 397 17.54 18.39 9.00
N GLU A 398 18.80 18.82 8.77
CA GLU A 398 19.51 19.83 9.53
C GLU A 398 20.19 20.87 8.63
N THR A 399 20.53 22.01 9.23
CA THR A 399 21.40 23.04 8.67
C THR A 399 22.54 23.32 9.63
N ASP A 400 23.70 23.78 9.09
CA ASP A 400 24.82 24.24 9.87
C ASP A 400 24.54 25.63 10.53
N GLY A 401 25.52 26.17 11.24
CA GLY A 401 25.41 27.47 11.92
C GLY A 401 25.23 28.66 10.96
N ASP A 402 25.62 28.53 9.71
CA ASP A 402 25.47 29.53 8.64
C ASP A 402 24.17 29.30 7.83
N GLY A 403 23.41 28.28 8.17
CA GLY A 403 22.15 27.93 7.54
C GLY A 403 22.29 27.08 6.27
N ASN A 404 23.46 26.56 5.91
CA ASN A 404 23.63 25.66 4.76
C ASN A 404 23.16 24.26 5.11
N LEU A 405 22.70 23.50 4.11
CA LEU A 405 22.33 22.09 4.31
C LEU A 405 23.57 21.27 4.74
N ILE A 406 23.39 20.43 5.75
CA ILE A 406 24.39 19.39 6.06
C ILE A 406 24.28 18.30 5.01
N ASP A 407 25.38 18.05 4.29
CA ASP A 407 25.44 17.05 3.21
C ASP A 407 25.30 15.62 3.79
N GLN A 408 24.15 15.03 3.57
CA GLN A 408 23.84 13.63 3.90
C GLN A 408 23.81 12.73 2.67
N ARG A 409 24.24 13.27 1.50
CA ARG A 409 24.20 12.59 0.21
C ARG A 409 22.83 12.00 -0.14
N GLN A 410 21.78 12.68 0.30
CA GLN A 410 20.42 12.42 -0.11
C GLN A 410 20.12 13.33 -1.31
N ARG A 411 20.12 12.77 -2.53
CA ARG A 411 20.03 13.57 -3.76
C ARG A 411 19.18 12.88 -4.80
N ASP A 412 18.32 13.67 -5.44
CA ASP A 412 17.57 13.23 -6.61
C ASP A 412 17.94 14.09 -7.83
N THR A 413 17.73 13.50 -8.98
CA THR A 413 17.85 14.19 -10.27
C THR A 413 16.59 13.98 -11.08
N TYR A 414 16.06 15.05 -11.66
CA TYR A 414 14.96 14.98 -12.63
C TYR A 414 15.45 15.45 -13.99
N ILE A 415 15.20 14.64 -15.03
CA ILE A 415 15.49 14.99 -16.42
C ILE A 415 14.17 15.24 -17.11
N ALA A 416 13.95 16.48 -17.52
CA ALA A 416 12.69 16.96 -18.05
C ALA A 416 12.36 16.39 -19.44
N ARG A 417 11.07 16.16 -19.68
CA ARG A 417 10.54 15.81 -20.99
C ARG A 417 10.34 17.01 -21.90
N GLY A 418 10.11 18.18 -21.34
CA GLY A 418 9.81 19.41 -22.08
C GLY A 418 8.31 19.61 -22.34
N ASP A 419 7.45 19.04 -21.51
CA ASP A 419 5.98 19.04 -21.68
C ASP A 419 5.28 20.28 -21.05
N GLY A 420 6.02 21.34 -20.78
CA GLY A 420 5.50 22.58 -20.20
C GLY A 420 5.41 22.50 -18.66
N ARG A 421 4.40 21.86 -18.07
CA ARG A 421 4.31 21.63 -16.62
C ARG A 421 4.48 20.17 -16.32
N GLU A 422 5.53 19.86 -15.59
CA GLU A 422 5.93 18.49 -15.26
C GLU A 422 5.85 18.22 -13.74
N ARG A 423 5.63 16.98 -13.38
CA ARG A 423 5.56 16.55 -11.98
C ARG A 423 6.70 15.60 -11.65
N PHE A 424 7.48 15.98 -10.65
CA PHE A 424 8.44 15.12 -9.98
C PHE A 424 7.79 14.48 -8.74
N CYS A 425 8.07 13.21 -8.47
CA CYS A 425 7.79 12.55 -7.20
C CYS A 425 8.63 11.28 -7.09
N ASN A 426 9.30 11.09 -5.96
CA ASN A 426 9.96 9.82 -5.66
C ASN A 426 8.98 8.65 -5.76
N LYS A 427 9.52 7.44 -5.92
CA LYS A 427 8.72 6.22 -6.06
C LYS A 427 9.28 5.02 -5.30
N PHE A 428 10.55 4.67 -5.52
CA PHE A 428 11.17 3.46 -4.98
C PHE A 428 12.29 3.75 -3.98
N ASN A 429 12.55 5.02 -3.70
CA ASN A 429 13.43 5.51 -2.67
C ASN A 429 12.67 6.43 -1.72
N HIS A 430 13.25 6.82 -0.60
CA HIS A 430 12.70 7.78 0.34
C HIS A 430 13.83 8.53 1.05
N HIS A 431 13.54 9.72 1.52
CA HIS A 431 14.46 10.58 2.24
C HIS A 431 13.96 10.91 3.63
N ALA A 432 14.89 11.22 4.55
CA ALA A 432 14.59 11.86 5.83
C ALA A 432 15.01 13.32 5.72
N PHE A 433 14.07 14.25 5.73
CA PHE A 433 14.36 15.66 5.47
C PHE A 433 13.36 16.63 6.10
N ARG A 434 13.83 17.82 6.39
CA ARG A 434 13.05 19.03 6.64
C ARG A 434 13.24 20.03 5.55
N TYR A 435 14.45 20.07 4.99
CA TYR A 435 14.87 21.01 3.98
C TYR A 435 15.13 20.31 2.66
N ALA A 436 14.89 21.01 1.55
CA ALA A 436 15.34 20.62 0.23
C ALA A 436 15.94 21.83 -0.49
N GLU A 437 17.02 21.63 -1.22
CA GLU A 437 17.54 22.60 -2.20
C GLU A 437 17.31 22.09 -3.60
N VAL A 438 16.81 22.99 -4.47
CA VAL A 438 16.48 22.66 -5.86
C VAL A 438 17.24 23.60 -6.79
N ARG A 439 17.93 23.02 -7.78
CA ARG A 439 18.74 23.72 -8.77
C ARG A 439 18.32 23.33 -10.18
N GLY A 440 18.60 24.21 -11.15
CA GLY A 440 18.31 23.94 -12.58
C GLY A 440 16.88 24.27 -13.01
N LEU A 441 16.14 25.08 -12.24
CA LEU A 441 14.81 25.53 -12.61
C LEU A 441 14.89 26.63 -13.66
N ALA A 442 14.00 26.59 -14.66
CA ALA A 442 13.90 27.61 -15.71
C ALA A 442 13.22 28.89 -15.22
N GLN A 443 12.46 28.85 -14.16
CA GLN A 443 11.67 29.94 -13.61
C GLN A 443 11.71 29.92 -12.08
N ARG A 444 11.49 31.09 -11.47
CA ARG A 444 11.31 31.21 -10.03
C ARG A 444 10.13 30.34 -9.58
N PRO A 445 10.33 29.36 -8.67
CA PRO A 445 9.26 28.51 -8.20
C PRO A 445 8.37 29.21 -7.16
N ARG A 446 7.22 28.62 -6.88
CA ARG A 446 6.30 29.03 -5.81
C ARG A 446 6.26 27.96 -4.72
N ARG A 447 5.89 28.35 -3.49
CA ARG A 447 5.78 27.41 -2.38
C ARG A 447 4.80 26.28 -2.66
N GLU A 448 3.73 26.56 -3.37
CA GLU A 448 2.68 25.60 -3.74
C GLU A 448 3.15 24.54 -4.73
N ASP A 449 4.29 24.78 -5.38
CA ASP A 449 4.89 23.82 -6.30
C ASP A 449 5.61 22.68 -5.57
N PHE A 450 5.83 22.78 -4.23
CA PHE A 450 6.53 21.79 -3.44
C PHE A 450 5.70 21.25 -2.28
N ARG A 451 5.70 19.93 -2.12
CA ARG A 451 5.08 19.22 -0.98
C ARG A 451 5.98 18.11 -0.48
N ALA A 452 6.19 18.07 0.83
CA ALA A 452 6.75 16.88 1.46
C ALA A 452 5.61 15.90 1.78
N LEU A 453 5.77 14.66 1.33
CA LEU A 453 4.82 13.56 1.54
C LEU A 453 5.37 12.67 2.64
N ALA A 454 4.87 12.84 3.88
CA ALA A 454 5.28 11.98 4.98
C ALA A 454 4.69 10.59 4.82
N ILE A 455 5.55 9.57 4.76
CA ILE A 455 5.19 8.17 4.55
C ILE A 455 5.35 7.39 5.85
N GLY A 456 4.47 6.45 6.07
CA GLY A 456 4.53 5.54 7.21
C GLY A 456 3.25 4.71 7.36
N PRO A 457 3.21 3.80 8.33
CA PRO A 457 2.01 3.02 8.61
C PRO A 457 0.90 3.94 9.12
N LYS A 458 -0.35 3.53 8.93
CA LYS A 458 -1.51 4.32 9.38
C LYS A 458 -1.38 4.66 10.87
N ARG A 459 -1.16 5.94 11.18
CA ARG A 459 -1.01 6.39 12.58
C ARG A 459 -2.31 6.12 13.33
N ARG A 460 -2.26 5.21 14.27
CA ARG A 460 -3.29 5.09 15.30
C ARG A 460 -3.14 6.31 16.20
N SER A 461 -4.06 7.28 16.15
CA SER A 461 -4.01 8.44 17.05
C SER A 461 -4.07 7.93 18.49
N LEU A 462 -2.95 7.88 19.15
CA LEU A 462 -2.87 7.81 20.60
C LEU A 462 -3.30 9.21 21.06
N ARG A 463 -4.57 9.41 21.37
CA ARG A 463 -4.94 10.60 22.15
C ARG A 463 -4.15 10.50 23.44
N ARG A 464 -3.35 11.54 23.75
CA ARG A 464 -2.77 11.74 25.08
C ARG A 464 -3.90 11.49 26.08
N ILE A 465 -3.71 10.55 27.00
CA ILE A 465 -4.49 10.45 28.20
C ILE A 465 -4.06 11.70 28.95
N ALA A 466 -4.93 12.70 29.00
CA ALA A 466 -4.73 13.83 29.89
C ALA A 466 -4.78 13.24 31.30
N THR A 467 -3.63 13.27 31.98
CA THR A 467 -3.49 13.00 33.40
C THR A 467 -4.28 14.05 34.21
#